data_8dec82013317a56ba90364da9f84e12c
#
_entry.id   8dec82013317a56ba90364da9f84e12c
#
_cell.length_a   1.000
_cell.length_b   1.000
_cell.length_c   1.000
_cell.angle_alpha   90.00
_cell.angle_beta   90.00
_cell.angle_gamma   90.00
#
_symmetry.space_group_name_H-M   'P 1'
#
loop_
_entity.id
_entity.type
_entity.pdbx_description
1 polymer ?
#
loop_
_entity_poly.entity_id
_entity_poly.type
_entity_poly.pdbx_seq_one_letter_code
_entity_poly.pdbx_strand_id
1 'polypeptide(L)'
;MANEDEKKYVIENIEKMVIKRTDGRGGYGMIIGETASEKEIEKYISKVRKAPSKFIAQPILRLSTTPCIFDNNLSPRCVDLRPFAIYGKNEIKVTPGGLSRVAMKKGSLIVNSSQGGGSKDTWIIKNR
;
A
#
# COMPACT_ATOMS: atom_id res chain seq x y z
N MET A 1 14.02 -3.55 9.98
CA MET A 1 14.56 -4.90 10.26
C MET A 1 15.83 -4.73 11.10
N ALA A 2 15.73 -4.97 12.39
CA ALA A 2 16.87 -4.80 13.31
C ALA A 2 17.45 -6.16 13.74
N ASN A 3 16.71 -7.24 13.54
CA ASN A 3 17.05 -8.60 13.94
C ASN A 3 17.50 -9.42 12.70
N GLU A 4 18.53 -10.25 12.83
CA GLU A 4 19.06 -11.09 11.75
C GLU A 4 18.04 -12.14 11.28
N ASP A 5 17.26 -12.71 12.20
CA ASP A 5 16.24 -13.71 11.86
C ASP A 5 15.11 -13.07 11.02
N GLU A 6 14.68 -11.88 11.39
CA GLU A 6 13.70 -11.10 10.61
C GLU A 6 14.24 -10.79 9.20
N LYS A 7 15.50 -10.38 9.12
CA LYS A 7 16.16 -10.08 7.84
C LYS A 7 16.22 -11.32 6.96
N LYS A 8 16.60 -12.45 7.52
CA LYS A 8 16.66 -13.74 6.81
C LYS A 8 15.28 -14.13 6.31
N TYR A 9 14.28 -14.10 7.19
CA TYR A 9 12.91 -14.43 6.85
C TYR A 9 12.37 -13.56 5.69
N VAL A 10 12.61 -12.24 5.73
CA VAL A 10 12.16 -11.33 4.69
C VAL A 10 12.84 -11.61 3.35
N ILE A 11 14.14 -11.90 3.34
CA ILE A 11 14.88 -12.22 2.12
C ILE A 11 14.38 -13.53 1.49
N GLU A 12 14.14 -14.55 2.31
CA GLU A 12 13.64 -15.86 1.87
C GLU A 12 12.20 -15.82 1.35
N ASN A 13 11.41 -14.83 1.81
CA ASN A 13 10.00 -14.69 1.46
C ASN A 13 9.69 -13.41 0.65
N ILE A 14 10.68 -12.80 0.03
CA ILE A 14 10.57 -11.48 -0.59
C ILE A 14 9.44 -11.37 -1.61
N GLU A 15 9.17 -12.44 -2.35
CA GLU A 15 8.08 -12.52 -3.33
C GLU A 15 6.69 -12.32 -2.73
N LYS A 16 6.53 -12.63 -1.43
CA LYS A 16 5.26 -12.49 -0.69
C LYS A 16 5.19 -11.20 0.13
N MET A 17 6.19 -10.33 -0.01
CA MET A 17 6.37 -9.16 0.83
C MET A 17 6.29 -7.86 0.05
N VAL A 18 5.88 -6.82 0.77
CA VAL A 18 6.12 -5.42 0.38
C VAL A 18 7.21 -4.90 1.27
N ILE A 19 8.30 -4.43 0.69
CA ILE A 19 9.41 -3.84 1.42
C ILE A 19 9.46 -2.35 1.14
N LYS A 20 9.57 -1.55 2.20
CA LYS A 20 9.54 -0.08 2.16
C LYS A 20 10.75 0.48 2.88
N ARG A 21 11.20 1.65 2.47
CA ARG A 21 12.14 2.43 3.27
C ARG A 21 11.43 3.10 4.44
N THR A 22 12.08 3.21 5.58
CA THR A 22 11.56 3.91 6.76
C THR A 22 11.45 5.43 6.55
N ASP A 23 12.27 5.98 5.65
CA ASP A 23 12.28 7.40 5.24
C ASP A 23 11.56 7.63 3.90
N GLY A 24 10.89 6.60 3.34
CA GLY A 24 10.18 6.67 2.07
C GLY A 24 8.82 7.38 2.19
N ARG A 25 8.38 8.02 1.10
CA ARG A 25 7.08 8.71 0.99
C ARG A 25 6.35 8.29 -0.27
N GLY A 26 5.02 8.31 -0.21
CA GLY A 26 4.17 8.18 -1.40
C GLY A 26 4.33 6.89 -2.19
N GLY A 27 4.85 5.82 -1.60
CA GLY A 27 5.12 4.56 -2.29
C GLY A 27 6.40 4.55 -3.13
N TYR A 28 7.18 5.65 -3.12
CA TYR A 28 8.49 5.68 -3.77
C TYR A 28 9.52 4.84 -3.01
N GLY A 29 10.35 4.13 -3.75
CA GLY A 29 11.42 3.32 -3.17
C GLY A 29 10.92 2.10 -2.39
N MET A 30 9.71 1.63 -2.67
CA MET A 30 9.21 0.35 -2.20
C MET A 30 9.28 -0.70 -3.31
N ILE A 31 9.30 -1.98 -2.91
CA ILE A 31 9.15 -3.11 -3.82
C ILE A 31 7.96 -3.96 -3.38
N ILE A 32 7.18 -4.41 -4.35
CA ILE A 32 6.15 -5.44 -4.16
C ILE A 32 6.72 -6.71 -4.80
N GLY A 33 7.11 -7.67 -3.99
CA GLY A 33 7.87 -8.82 -4.46
C GLY A 33 7.17 -9.63 -5.55
N GLU A 34 5.85 -9.78 -5.45
CA GLU A 34 5.02 -10.52 -6.42
C GLU A 34 5.08 -9.95 -7.85
N THR A 35 5.30 -8.64 -8.00
CA THR A 35 5.28 -7.95 -9.31
C THR A 35 6.66 -7.47 -9.75
N ALA A 36 7.67 -7.69 -8.93
CA ALA A 36 9.04 -7.27 -9.21
C ALA A 36 9.76 -8.29 -10.10
N SER A 37 10.64 -7.80 -10.96
CA SER A 37 11.56 -8.64 -11.72
C SER A 37 12.67 -9.20 -10.81
N GLU A 38 13.27 -10.33 -11.20
CA GLU A 38 14.40 -10.92 -10.46
C GLU A 38 15.52 -9.92 -10.21
N LYS A 39 15.88 -9.10 -11.22
CA LYS A 39 16.90 -8.05 -11.09
C LYS A 39 16.54 -6.99 -10.04
N GLU A 40 15.27 -6.63 -9.94
CA GLU A 40 14.81 -5.69 -8.92
C GLU A 40 14.86 -6.32 -7.52
N ILE A 41 14.47 -7.58 -7.41
CA ILE A 41 14.56 -8.36 -6.17
C ILE A 41 16.01 -8.44 -5.69
N GLU A 42 16.95 -8.87 -6.52
CA GLU A 42 18.37 -8.95 -6.18
C GLU A 42 18.94 -7.61 -5.74
N LYS A 43 18.65 -6.56 -6.50
CA LYS A 43 19.07 -5.19 -6.17
C LYS A 43 18.50 -4.74 -4.82
N TYR A 44 17.25 -5.13 -4.52
CA TYR A 44 16.61 -4.76 -3.27
C TYR A 44 17.17 -5.57 -2.09
N ILE A 45 17.40 -6.86 -2.26
CA ILE A 45 18.10 -7.73 -1.27
C ILE A 45 19.46 -7.14 -0.91
N SER A 46 20.23 -6.72 -1.91
CA SER A 46 21.54 -6.07 -1.68
C SER A 46 21.43 -4.81 -0.81
N LYS A 47 20.41 -3.97 -1.05
CA LYS A 47 20.16 -2.77 -0.24
C LYS A 47 19.75 -3.12 1.20
N VAL A 48 18.86 -4.10 1.37
CA VAL A 48 18.42 -4.57 2.69
C VAL A 48 19.58 -5.14 3.49
N ARG A 49 20.46 -5.94 2.86
CA ARG A 49 21.67 -6.48 3.52
C ARG A 49 22.62 -5.39 3.98
N LYS A 50 22.81 -4.33 3.18
CA LYS A 50 23.72 -3.22 3.51
C LYS A 50 23.20 -2.31 4.63
N ALA A 51 21.90 -2.11 4.74
CA ALA A 51 21.32 -1.18 5.71
C ALA A 51 19.93 -1.65 6.19
N PRO A 52 19.85 -2.78 6.92
CA PRO A 52 18.57 -3.41 7.26
C PRO A 52 17.65 -2.51 8.10
N SER A 53 18.20 -1.69 8.97
CA SER A 53 17.42 -0.75 9.81
C SER A 53 16.68 0.32 9.01
N LYS A 54 17.08 0.57 7.75
CA LYS A 54 16.41 1.53 6.86
C LYS A 54 15.19 0.94 6.14
N PHE A 55 14.85 -0.30 6.39
CA PHE A 55 13.75 -0.98 5.71
C PHE A 55 12.80 -1.64 6.70
N ILE A 56 11.53 -1.65 6.33
CA ILE A 56 10.47 -2.42 6.95
C ILE A 56 9.84 -3.33 5.88
N ALA A 57 9.39 -4.49 6.30
CA ALA A 57 8.67 -5.43 5.46
C ALA A 57 7.30 -5.74 6.05
N GLN A 58 6.35 -6.00 5.19
CA GLN A 58 5.03 -6.49 5.55
C GLN A 58 4.57 -7.52 4.52
N PRO A 59 3.74 -8.49 4.88
CA PRO A 59 3.07 -9.36 3.92
C PRO A 59 2.26 -8.54 2.91
N ILE A 60 2.13 -9.05 1.68
CA ILE A 60 1.25 -8.46 0.68
C ILE A 60 -0.19 -8.62 1.14
N LEU A 61 -0.91 -7.52 1.30
CA LEU A 61 -2.34 -7.51 1.59
C LEU A 61 -3.11 -7.29 0.28
N ARG A 62 -4.09 -8.15 0.05
CA ARG A 62 -5.03 -7.98 -1.06
C ARG A 62 -6.02 -6.86 -0.71
N LEU A 63 -5.99 -5.79 -1.47
CA LEU A 63 -6.94 -4.69 -1.30
C LEU A 63 -8.31 -5.09 -1.85
N SER A 64 -9.35 -4.52 -1.25
CA SER A 64 -10.70 -4.54 -1.82
C SER A 64 -10.71 -3.88 -3.20
N THR A 65 -11.68 -4.26 -4.04
CA THR A 65 -11.84 -3.64 -5.36
C THR A 65 -13.17 -2.92 -5.47
N THR A 66 -13.22 -1.90 -6.31
CA THR A 66 -14.43 -1.18 -6.69
C THR A 66 -14.55 -1.14 -8.20
N PRO A 67 -15.77 -1.22 -8.76
CA PRO A 67 -15.96 -1.05 -10.19
C PRO A 67 -15.60 0.37 -10.62
N CYS A 68 -14.84 0.49 -11.71
CA CYS A 68 -14.45 1.75 -12.31
C CYS A 68 -14.60 1.66 -13.83
N ILE A 69 -15.00 2.77 -14.45
CA ILE A 69 -15.11 2.86 -15.90
C ILE A 69 -13.82 3.44 -16.46
N PHE A 70 -13.17 2.68 -17.34
CA PHE A 70 -11.99 3.09 -18.10
C PHE A 70 -12.19 2.68 -19.55
N ASP A 71 -11.96 3.60 -20.47
CA ASP A 71 -12.11 3.36 -21.91
C ASP A 71 -13.48 2.71 -22.26
N ASN A 72 -14.55 3.24 -21.67
CA ASN A 72 -15.93 2.73 -21.78
C ASN A 72 -16.13 1.27 -21.29
N ASN A 73 -15.18 0.72 -20.58
CA ASN A 73 -15.28 -0.64 -19.99
C ASN A 73 -15.31 -0.60 -18.48
N LEU A 74 -16.19 -1.40 -17.89
CA LEU A 74 -16.23 -1.58 -16.45
C LEU A 74 -15.11 -2.54 -16.02
N SER A 75 -14.27 -2.10 -15.09
CA SER A 75 -13.10 -2.87 -14.64
C SER A 75 -12.87 -2.69 -13.15
N PRO A 76 -12.61 -3.78 -12.40
CA PRO A 76 -12.28 -3.66 -10.98
C PRO A 76 -10.93 -2.96 -10.79
N ARG A 77 -10.88 -2.08 -9.79
CA ARG A 77 -9.66 -1.38 -9.35
C ARG A 77 -9.51 -1.49 -7.85
N CYS A 78 -8.28 -1.71 -7.40
CA CYS A 78 -7.97 -1.71 -5.97
C CYS A 78 -8.32 -0.36 -5.34
N VAL A 79 -8.83 -0.42 -4.11
CA VAL A 79 -9.31 0.74 -3.36
C VAL A 79 -8.85 0.66 -1.91
N ASP A 80 -8.53 1.80 -1.31
CA ASP A 80 -8.38 1.95 0.13
C ASP A 80 -9.30 3.06 0.67
N LEU A 81 -9.85 2.83 1.87
CA LEU A 81 -10.64 3.81 2.59
C LEU A 81 -9.72 4.70 3.43
N ARG A 82 -9.97 6.01 3.38
CA ARG A 82 -9.30 7.05 4.17
C ARG A 82 -10.29 7.75 5.07
N PRO A 83 -10.62 7.20 6.24
CA PRO A 83 -11.42 7.91 7.23
C PRO A 83 -10.59 9.02 7.88
N PHE A 84 -11.27 10.05 8.38
CA PHE A 84 -10.65 11.14 9.13
C PHE A 84 -11.05 11.01 10.61
N ALA A 85 -10.04 10.91 11.47
CA ALA A 85 -10.22 10.91 12.92
C ALA A 85 -9.51 12.12 13.51
N ILE A 86 -10.22 12.86 14.35
CA ILE A 86 -9.69 13.99 15.10
C ILE A 86 -9.50 13.54 16.55
N TYR A 87 -8.27 13.54 16.98
CA TYR A 87 -7.93 13.23 18.37
C TYR A 87 -7.93 14.51 19.19
N GLY A 88 -8.96 14.67 20.04
CA GLY A 88 -9.08 15.76 20.99
C GLY A 88 -8.57 15.37 22.38
N LYS A 89 -8.55 16.34 23.32
CA LYS A 89 -8.08 16.11 24.70
C LYS A 89 -8.88 15.02 25.44
N ASN A 90 -10.19 14.97 25.22
CA ASN A 90 -11.11 14.11 25.96
C ASN A 90 -11.89 13.12 25.08
N GLU A 91 -11.79 13.21 23.78
CA GLU A 91 -12.56 12.39 22.84
C GLU A 91 -11.85 12.21 21.50
N ILE A 92 -12.22 11.14 20.81
CA ILE A 92 -11.86 10.90 19.42
C ILE A 92 -13.12 11.05 18.57
N LYS A 93 -13.10 11.97 17.62
CA LYS A 93 -14.19 12.15 16.64
C LYS A 93 -13.79 11.59 15.30
N VAL A 94 -14.61 10.69 14.75
CA VAL A 94 -14.46 10.20 13.40
C VAL A 94 -15.51 10.89 12.54
N THR A 95 -15.10 11.50 11.43
CA THR A 95 -16.05 12.16 10.50
C THR A 95 -16.99 11.12 9.88
N PRO A 96 -18.29 11.44 9.71
CA PRO A 96 -19.22 10.55 9.04
C PRO A 96 -18.99 10.59 7.52
N GLY A 97 -17.97 9.89 7.04
CA GLY A 97 -17.54 9.89 5.66
C GLY A 97 -16.04 9.70 5.55
N GLY A 98 -15.53 9.74 4.34
CA GLY A 98 -14.12 9.60 4.07
C GLY A 98 -13.82 9.76 2.59
N LEU A 99 -12.56 9.61 2.26
CA LEU A 99 -12.06 9.54 0.90
C LEU A 99 -11.66 8.10 0.60
N SER A 100 -12.07 7.56 -0.53
CA SER A 100 -11.52 6.32 -1.06
C SER A 100 -10.54 6.62 -2.17
N ARG A 101 -9.32 6.08 -2.06
CA ARG A 101 -8.33 6.17 -3.14
C ARG A 101 -8.41 4.94 -4.02
N VAL A 102 -8.22 5.13 -5.30
CA VAL A 102 -8.43 4.10 -6.33
C VAL A 102 -7.18 3.96 -7.19
N ALA A 103 -6.73 2.73 -7.42
CA ALA A 103 -5.66 2.46 -8.37
C ALA A 103 -6.14 2.69 -9.80
N MET A 104 -5.47 3.56 -10.55
CA MET A 104 -5.83 3.82 -11.95
C MET A 104 -5.37 2.68 -12.88
N LYS A 105 -4.26 2.02 -12.55
CA LYS A 105 -3.75 0.88 -13.34
C LYS A 105 -4.41 -0.43 -12.86
N LYS A 106 -4.92 -1.21 -13.82
CA LYS A 106 -5.50 -2.54 -13.55
C LYS A 106 -4.49 -3.45 -12.84
N GLY A 107 -4.92 -4.11 -11.77
CA GLY A 107 -4.09 -5.03 -10.99
C GLY A 107 -3.06 -4.36 -10.06
N SER A 108 -2.92 -3.03 -10.10
CA SER A 108 -2.01 -2.32 -9.20
C SER A 108 -2.55 -2.31 -7.77
N LEU A 109 -1.68 -2.59 -6.80
CA LEU A 109 -1.93 -2.38 -5.37
C LEU A 109 -1.59 -0.95 -4.92
N ILE A 110 -1.06 -0.11 -5.82
CA ILE A 110 -0.68 1.27 -5.50
C ILE A 110 -1.86 2.18 -5.80
N VAL A 111 -2.49 2.68 -4.75
CA VAL A 111 -3.66 3.59 -4.82
C VAL A 111 -3.27 5.06 -4.57
N ASN A 112 -1.97 5.36 -4.44
CA ASN A 112 -1.51 6.68 -4.03
C ASN A 112 -1.65 7.70 -5.15
N SER A 113 -2.23 8.87 -4.84
CA SER A 113 -2.42 9.97 -5.79
C SER A 113 -1.12 10.48 -6.40
N SER A 114 0.00 10.47 -5.63
CA SER A 114 1.31 10.87 -6.14
C SER A 114 1.88 9.92 -7.21
N GLN A 115 1.27 8.76 -7.39
CA GLN A 115 1.62 7.79 -8.43
C GLN A 115 0.47 7.56 -9.43
N GLY A 116 -0.35 8.59 -9.64
CA GLY A 116 -1.46 8.53 -10.58
C GLY A 116 -2.70 7.81 -10.07
N GLY A 117 -2.86 7.68 -8.75
CA GLY A 117 -4.10 7.19 -8.16
C GLY A 117 -5.23 8.21 -8.27
N GLY A 118 -6.46 7.73 -8.42
CA GLY A 118 -7.68 8.52 -8.38
C GLY A 118 -8.35 8.50 -7.01
N SER A 119 -9.47 9.19 -6.90
CA SER A 119 -10.32 9.19 -5.70
C SER A 119 -11.79 8.97 -6.06
N LYS A 120 -12.54 8.44 -5.09
CA LYS A 120 -14.00 8.32 -5.10
C LYS A 120 -14.56 8.84 -3.80
N ASP A 121 -15.76 9.39 -3.86
CA ASP A 121 -16.53 9.73 -2.66
C ASP A 121 -16.90 8.46 -1.90
N THR A 122 -16.92 8.57 -0.57
CA THR A 122 -17.32 7.49 0.33
C THR A 122 -18.60 7.89 1.03
N TRP A 123 -19.67 7.15 0.79
CA TRP A 123 -20.95 7.36 1.42
C TRP A 123 -21.13 6.36 2.55
N ILE A 124 -21.50 6.86 3.72
CA ILE A 124 -21.85 6.02 4.86
C ILE A 124 -23.37 5.89 4.90
N ILE A 125 -23.84 4.68 4.73
CA ILE A 125 -25.27 4.37 4.79
C ILE A 125 -25.62 4.19 6.27
N LYS A 126 -26.61 4.97 6.75
CA LYS A 126 -27.18 4.78 8.07
C LYS A 126 -28.05 3.54 8.06
N ASN A 127 -27.71 2.55 8.89
CA ASN A 127 -28.61 1.41 9.11
C ASN A 127 -29.91 1.91 9.72
N ARG A 128 -31.03 1.49 9.15
CA ARG A 128 -32.38 1.75 9.70
C ARG A 128 -32.64 0.87 10.89
#